data_b58d27d62b316ffd3740456592a5a2e9
#
_entry.id   b58d27d62b316ffd3740456592a5a2e9
#
_cell.length_a   1.000
_cell.length_b   1.000
_cell.length_c   1.000
_cell.angle_alpha   90.00
_cell.angle_beta   90.00
_cell.angle_gamma   90.00
#
_symmetry.space_group_name_H-M   'P 1'
#
loop_
_entity.id
_entity.type
_entity.pdbx_description
1 polymer ?
#
loop_
_entity_poly.entity_id
_entity_poly.type
_entity_poly.pdbx_seq_one_letter_code
_entity_poly.pdbx_strand_id
1 'polypeptide(L)'
;LSARPESNSESAGIALVSIQGLTFGYNERPILSNVSLEFPRGKVIAIMGSSGCGKTTLLRLIGGVVSPQQGRVVFAGKTVDATDRKSLYAMRRRMGMLFQFGALFTDLSVFENVAFPLREHTQLSETMIRDIVLMKLDAVGLRGAASLRIAEISGGMARRVALARTIALDPEIIMFDEPFTGLDPIALGITANLIRRLNDATGATSLVVSHDVSECFDICDYAYILSGGHVVGRGTPQELREVDDPFVHQFIHGEPDGPVRFHYPAPPYAQDLDLAA
;
A
#
# COMPACT_ATOMS: atom_id res chain seq x y z
N LEU A 1 37.36 -30.56 12.88
CA LEU A 1 36.74 -29.98 14.08
C LEU A 1 37.04 -28.51 14.15
N SER A 2 36.24 -27.68 13.55
CA SER A 2 36.09 -26.26 13.91
C SER A 2 34.80 -25.78 13.27
N ALA A 3 33.79 -25.55 14.08
CA ALA A 3 32.53 -24.96 13.71
C ALA A 3 32.78 -23.56 13.17
N ARG A 4 32.25 -23.24 11.97
CA ARG A 4 32.11 -21.87 11.49
C ARG A 4 30.99 -21.20 12.30
N PRO A 5 31.18 -19.99 12.82
CA PRO A 5 30.10 -19.25 13.42
C PRO A 5 29.10 -18.85 12.35
N GLU A 6 27.82 -19.04 12.64
CA GLU A 6 26.70 -18.51 11.88
C GLU A 6 26.87 -16.98 11.77
N SER A 7 26.99 -16.47 10.55
CA SER A 7 27.01 -15.04 10.30
C SER A 7 25.63 -14.47 10.57
N ASN A 8 25.48 -13.87 11.73
CA ASN A 8 24.37 -13.05 12.14
C ASN A 8 23.99 -12.03 11.07
N SER A 9 22.76 -12.06 10.65
CA SER A 9 22.09 -11.04 9.87
C SER A 9 21.81 -9.80 10.75
N GLU A 10 22.84 -9.07 11.16
CA GLU A 10 22.73 -7.78 11.86
C GLU A 10 22.89 -6.63 10.87
N SER A 11 21.82 -6.35 10.10
CA SER A 11 21.53 -5.02 9.57
C SER A 11 20.03 -4.88 9.19
N ALA A 12 19.15 -5.43 10.01
CA ALA A 12 17.74 -5.06 9.95
C ALA A 12 17.62 -3.64 10.52
N GLY A 13 17.63 -2.63 9.63
CA GLY A 13 17.37 -1.23 10.01
C GLY A 13 16.05 -1.16 10.79
N ILE A 14 16.01 -0.30 11.83
CA ILE A 14 14.85 -0.11 12.70
C ILE A 14 13.59 0.07 11.84
N ALA A 15 12.61 -0.82 11.99
CA ALA A 15 11.36 -0.77 11.25
C ALA A 15 10.65 0.58 11.50
N LEU A 16 10.20 1.24 10.41
CA LEU A 16 9.38 2.45 10.51
C LEU A 16 7.99 2.11 11.03
N VAL A 17 7.41 1.03 10.53
CA VAL A 17 6.14 0.48 11.03
C VAL A 17 6.34 -0.96 11.43
N SER A 18 5.84 -1.33 12.61
CA SER A 18 5.80 -2.70 13.12
C SER A 18 4.37 -3.04 13.52
N ILE A 19 3.88 -4.16 13.05
CA ILE A 19 2.59 -4.74 13.40
C ILE A 19 2.86 -6.01 14.18
N GLN A 20 2.27 -6.14 15.37
CA GLN A 20 2.59 -7.19 16.32
C GLN A 20 1.34 -7.93 16.78
N GLY A 21 1.17 -9.18 16.36
CA GLY A 21 0.09 -10.05 16.77
C GLY A 21 -1.31 -9.49 16.52
N LEU A 22 -1.47 -8.75 15.42
CA LEU A 22 -2.67 -7.96 15.14
C LEU A 22 -3.83 -8.86 14.74
N THR A 23 -4.96 -8.72 15.46
CA THR A 23 -6.25 -9.32 15.13
C THR A 23 -7.30 -8.23 15.00
N PHE A 24 -8.08 -8.30 13.91
CA PHE A 24 -9.15 -7.35 13.63
C PHE A 24 -10.27 -7.97 12.80
N GLY A 25 -11.50 -7.59 13.09
CA GLY A 25 -12.70 -7.96 12.33
C GLY A 25 -13.74 -6.86 12.36
N TYR A 26 -14.61 -6.83 11.36
CA TYR A 26 -15.83 -6.01 11.37
C TYR A 26 -16.97 -6.85 11.90
N ASN A 27 -17.58 -6.41 13.01
CA ASN A 27 -18.57 -7.16 13.77
C ASN A 27 -18.00 -8.55 14.17
N GLU A 28 -18.68 -9.64 13.83
CA GLU A 28 -18.24 -11.01 14.10
C GLU A 28 -17.37 -11.62 12.98
N ARG A 29 -17.17 -10.90 11.86
CA ARG A 29 -16.39 -11.41 10.74
C ARG A 29 -14.91 -11.09 10.94
N PRO A 30 -14.04 -12.09 11.17
CA PRO A 30 -12.59 -11.88 11.25
C PRO A 30 -12.05 -11.49 9.87
N ILE A 31 -11.17 -10.50 9.84
CA ILE A 31 -10.50 -10.01 8.62
C ILE A 31 -9.00 -10.27 8.68
N LEU A 32 -8.38 -10.03 9.84
CA LEU A 32 -6.96 -10.27 10.10
C LEU A 32 -6.84 -11.04 11.41
N SER A 33 -6.00 -12.07 11.44
CA SER A 33 -5.84 -12.96 12.59
C SER A 33 -4.36 -13.16 12.89
N ASN A 34 -3.90 -12.65 14.03
CA ASN A 34 -2.54 -12.76 14.54
C ASN A 34 -1.45 -12.36 13.50
N VAL A 35 -1.66 -11.25 12.80
CA VAL A 35 -0.75 -10.76 11.76
C VAL A 35 0.40 -10.00 12.38
N SER A 36 1.65 -10.34 12.00
CA SER A 36 2.86 -9.63 12.37
C SER A 36 3.67 -9.28 11.12
N LEU A 37 3.99 -7.99 10.95
CA LEU A 37 4.67 -7.43 9.77
C LEU A 37 5.65 -6.36 10.21
N GLU A 38 6.73 -6.20 9.46
CA GLU A 38 7.71 -5.13 9.66
C GLU A 38 7.99 -4.41 8.35
N PHE A 39 7.99 -3.08 8.41
CA PHE A 39 8.27 -2.22 7.26
C PHE A 39 9.53 -1.40 7.54
N PRO A 40 10.70 -1.83 7.02
CA PRO A 40 11.95 -1.10 7.14
C PRO A 40 11.89 0.29 6.50
N ARG A 41 12.68 1.23 7.03
CA ARG A 41 12.75 2.59 6.49
C ARG A 41 13.31 2.61 5.07
N GLY A 42 12.78 3.49 4.23
CA GLY A 42 13.28 3.77 2.88
C GLY A 42 13.07 2.65 1.87
N LYS A 43 12.31 1.61 2.21
CA LYS A 43 12.03 0.48 1.32
C LYS A 43 10.67 0.57 0.66
N VAL A 44 10.54 -0.04 -0.51
CA VAL A 44 9.26 -0.32 -1.14
C VAL A 44 8.81 -1.71 -0.73
N ILE A 45 7.70 -1.78 0.01
CA ILE A 45 7.14 -3.04 0.50
C ILE A 45 5.78 -3.26 -0.16
N ALA A 46 5.58 -4.42 -0.79
CA ALA A 46 4.30 -4.82 -1.33
C ALA A 46 3.51 -5.66 -0.32
N ILE A 47 2.20 -5.40 -0.21
CA ILE A 47 1.24 -6.28 0.46
C ILE A 47 0.26 -6.76 -0.58
N MET A 48 0.36 -8.03 -0.92
CA MET A 48 -0.42 -8.66 -1.97
C MET A 48 -1.41 -9.67 -1.41
N GLY A 49 -2.36 -10.07 -2.22
CA GLY A 49 -3.37 -11.07 -1.86
C GLY A 49 -4.67 -10.83 -2.59
N SER A 50 -5.57 -11.81 -2.55
CA SER A 50 -6.86 -11.76 -3.20
C SER A 50 -7.74 -10.61 -2.70
N SER A 51 -8.78 -10.26 -3.46
CA SER A 51 -9.76 -9.26 -3.02
C SER A 51 -10.42 -9.68 -1.70
N GLY A 52 -10.55 -8.73 -0.77
CA GLY A 52 -11.18 -8.97 0.53
C GLY A 52 -10.29 -9.64 1.59
N CYS A 53 -9.02 -9.97 1.33
CA CYS A 53 -8.11 -10.59 2.31
C CYS A 53 -7.62 -9.64 3.43
N GLY A 54 -8.04 -8.36 3.43
CA GLY A 54 -7.74 -7.42 4.52
C GLY A 54 -6.69 -6.34 4.21
N LYS A 55 -6.18 -6.22 2.97
CA LYS A 55 -5.14 -5.26 2.58
C LYS A 55 -5.48 -3.80 2.93
N THR A 56 -6.60 -3.28 2.44
CA THR A 56 -7.07 -1.92 2.75
C THR A 56 -7.37 -1.75 4.26
N THR A 57 -7.86 -2.80 4.93
CA THR A 57 -8.06 -2.78 6.38
C THR A 57 -6.74 -2.60 7.12
N LEU A 58 -5.67 -3.23 6.65
CA LEU A 58 -4.34 -3.07 7.22
C LEU A 58 -3.85 -1.61 7.10
N LEU A 59 -4.05 -0.96 5.95
CA LEU A 59 -3.73 0.48 5.79
C LEU A 59 -4.54 1.35 6.76
N ARG A 60 -5.82 1.05 6.97
CA ARG A 60 -6.67 1.76 7.93
C ARG A 60 -6.19 1.59 9.38
N LEU A 61 -5.69 0.41 9.74
CA LEU A 61 -5.08 0.14 11.04
C LEU A 61 -3.77 0.91 11.23
N ILE A 62 -2.91 0.93 10.21
CA ILE A 62 -1.65 1.72 10.23
C ILE A 62 -1.95 3.20 10.38
N GLY A 63 -2.93 3.73 9.65
CA GLY A 63 -3.37 5.13 9.74
C GLY A 63 -4.20 5.46 10.99
N GLY A 64 -4.47 4.48 11.87
CA GLY A 64 -5.28 4.66 13.09
C GLY A 64 -6.73 5.06 12.80
N VAL A 65 -7.28 4.70 11.62
CA VAL A 65 -8.70 4.92 11.27
C VAL A 65 -9.60 3.96 12.03
N VAL A 66 -9.09 2.76 12.27
CA VAL A 66 -9.69 1.74 13.11
C VAL A 66 -8.64 1.21 14.09
N SER A 67 -9.09 0.71 15.25
CA SER A 67 -8.22 0.14 16.28
C SER A 67 -8.21 -1.38 16.20
N PRO A 68 -7.09 -2.06 16.42
CA PRO A 68 -7.05 -3.52 16.48
C PRO A 68 -7.82 -4.03 17.70
N GLN A 69 -8.40 -5.22 17.58
CA GLN A 69 -9.03 -5.93 18.71
C GLN A 69 -7.99 -6.59 19.61
N GLN A 70 -6.89 -7.06 19.00
CA GLN A 70 -5.72 -7.59 19.70
C GLN A 70 -4.45 -7.18 18.99
N GLY A 71 -3.33 -7.19 19.71
CA GLY A 71 -2.05 -6.76 19.18
C GLY A 71 -1.93 -5.24 19.10
N ARG A 72 -0.97 -4.77 18.32
CA ARG A 72 -0.71 -3.32 18.18
C ARG A 72 -0.03 -2.98 16.86
N VAL A 73 -0.18 -1.73 16.46
CA VAL A 73 0.61 -1.09 15.40
C VAL A 73 1.54 -0.08 16.04
N VAL A 74 2.80 -0.09 15.65
CA VAL A 74 3.82 0.86 16.10
C VAL A 74 4.34 1.63 14.89
N PHE A 75 4.33 2.95 14.95
CA PHE A 75 4.90 3.84 13.92
C PHE A 75 6.03 4.67 14.54
N ALA A 76 7.22 4.60 13.97
CA ALA A 76 8.41 5.32 14.44
C ALA A 76 8.62 5.17 15.96
N GLY A 77 8.48 3.94 16.48
CA GLY A 77 8.66 3.61 17.89
C GLY A 77 7.50 3.97 18.83
N LYS A 78 6.40 4.56 18.31
CA LYS A 78 5.21 4.90 19.10
C LYS A 78 4.01 4.07 18.69
N THR A 79 3.27 3.54 19.65
CA THR A 79 2.01 2.82 19.38
C THR A 79 0.99 3.78 18.78
N VAL A 80 0.32 3.29 17.72
CA VAL A 80 -0.80 3.99 17.09
C VAL A 80 -2.03 3.85 17.99
N ASP A 81 -2.43 4.95 18.62
CA ASP A 81 -3.59 5.00 19.49
C ASP A 81 -4.66 5.94 18.89
N ALA A 82 -5.78 5.37 18.48
CA ALA A 82 -6.90 6.14 17.90
C ALA A 82 -7.64 6.97 18.95
N THR A 83 -7.43 6.75 20.24
CA THR A 83 -8.08 7.51 21.32
C THR A 83 -7.32 8.82 21.65
N ASP A 84 -6.00 8.85 21.46
CA ASP A 84 -5.20 10.07 21.55
C ASP A 84 -5.21 10.85 20.24
N ARG A 85 -6.22 11.67 20.04
CA ARG A 85 -6.40 12.46 18.82
C ARG A 85 -5.18 13.35 18.52
N LYS A 86 -4.58 13.97 19.53
CA LYS A 86 -3.44 14.90 19.33
C LYS A 86 -2.23 14.16 18.77
N SER A 87 -1.86 13.05 19.38
CA SER A 87 -0.76 12.19 18.92
C SER A 87 -1.06 11.59 17.54
N LEU A 88 -2.29 11.13 17.31
CA LEU A 88 -2.73 10.56 16.05
C LEU A 88 -2.63 11.56 14.90
N TYR A 89 -3.10 12.81 15.07
CA TYR A 89 -2.97 13.84 14.03
C TYR A 89 -1.52 14.22 13.76
N ALA A 90 -0.68 14.35 14.80
CA ALA A 90 0.75 14.60 14.63
C ALA A 90 1.44 13.46 13.85
N MET A 91 1.04 12.22 14.09
CA MET A 91 1.53 11.05 13.38
C MET A 91 1.06 11.03 11.91
N ARG A 92 -0.24 11.28 11.64
CA ARG A 92 -0.80 11.30 10.29
C ARG A 92 -0.17 12.36 9.39
N ARG A 93 0.32 13.47 9.92
CA ARG A 93 1.08 14.49 9.14
C ARG A 93 2.39 13.94 8.59
N ARG A 94 2.91 12.85 9.15
CA ARG A 94 4.12 12.13 8.70
C ARG A 94 3.79 10.95 7.79
N MET A 95 2.51 10.74 7.47
CA MET A 95 2.00 9.67 6.61
C MET A 95 1.30 10.26 5.40
N GLY A 96 1.65 9.78 4.21
CA GLY A 96 0.91 10.02 2.98
C GLY A 96 0.03 8.83 2.65
N MET A 97 -1.18 9.08 2.13
CA MET A 97 -2.06 8.01 1.64
C MET A 97 -2.62 8.36 0.27
N LEU A 98 -2.34 7.51 -0.71
CA LEU A 98 -2.95 7.54 -2.02
C LEU A 98 -4.09 6.52 -2.05
N PHE A 99 -5.32 7.02 -2.10
CA PHE A 99 -6.53 6.20 -2.21
C PHE A 99 -6.72 5.72 -3.65
N GLN A 100 -7.38 4.59 -3.82
CA GLN A 100 -7.66 3.94 -5.11
C GLN A 100 -8.19 4.90 -6.20
N PHE A 101 -9.08 5.84 -5.85
CA PHE A 101 -9.64 6.84 -6.77
C PHE A 101 -9.03 8.24 -6.60
N GLY A 102 -7.87 8.36 -5.92
CA GLY A 102 -7.17 9.62 -5.72
C GLY A 102 -7.83 10.58 -4.73
N ALA A 103 -9.14 10.53 -4.53
CA ALA A 103 -9.92 11.39 -3.63
C ALA A 103 -9.59 12.89 -3.77
N LEU A 104 -9.48 13.38 -5.01
CA LEU A 104 -9.25 14.80 -5.29
C LEU A 104 -10.50 15.64 -5.03
N PHE A 105 -10.28 16.90 -4.66
CA PHE A 105 -11.32 17.91 -4.62
C PHE A 105 -11.65 18.33 -6.06
N THR A 106 -12.84 18.00 -6.53
CA THR A 106 -13.24 18.15 -7.94
C THR A 106 -13.49 19.59 -8.36
N ASP A 107 -13.81 20.45 -7.43
CA ASP A 107 -14.03 21.88 -7.57
C ASP A 107 -12.76 22.74 -7.50
N LEU A 108 -11.64 22.14 -7.10
CA LEU A 108 -10.33 22.79 -7.02
C LEU A 108 -9.48 22.52 -8.28
N SER A 109 -8.54 23.43 -8.56
CA SER A 109 -7.53 23.21 -9.60
C SER A 109 -6.53 22.14 -9.19
N VAL A 110 -5.68 21.70 -10.14
CA VAL A 110 -4.54 20.82 -9.89
C VAL A 110 -3.62 21.44 -8.84
N PHE A 111 -3.31 22.74 -8.99
CA PHE A 111 -2.48 23.47 -8.03
C PHE A 111 -3.09 23.45 -6.62
N GLU A 112 -4.37 23.84 -6.51
CA GLU A 112 -5.06 23.94 -5.22
C GLU A 112 -5.16 22.57 -4.50
N ASN A 113 -5.36 21.49 -5.24
CA ASN A 113 -5.34 20.15 -4.66
C ASN A 113 -4.00 19.83 -3.97
N VAL A 114 -2.87 20.20 -4.58
CA VAL A 114 -1.53 19.95 -4.01
C VAL A 114 -1.19 20.97 -2.93
N ALA A 115 -1.64 22.22 -3.05
CA ALA A 115 -1.44 23.28 -2.05
C ALA A 115 -2.23 23.03 -0.75
N PHE A 116 -3.38 22.36 -0.84
CA PHE A 116 -4.30 22.18 0.29
C PHE A 116 -3.62 21.64 1.56
N PRO A 117 -2.91 20.51 1.56
CA PRO A 117 -2.26 20.02 2.78
C PRO A 117 -1.18 20.95 3.31
N LEU A 118 -0.50 21.73 2.46
CA LEU A 118 0.50 22.70 2.88
C LEU A 118 -0.15 23.86 3.64
N ARG A 119 -1.25 24.41 3.14
CA ARG A 119 -2.00 25.49 3.82
C ARG A 119 -2.60 25.03 5.14
N GLU A 120 -3.17 23.82 5.18
CA GLU A 120 -3.82 23.29 6.38
C GLU A 120 -2.82 22.91 7.50
N HIS A 121 -1.61 22.49 7.13
CA HIS A 121 -0.70 21.86 8.10
C HIS A 121 0.61 22.62 8.32
N THR A 122 0.84 23.73 7.61
CA THR A 122 2.06 24.54 7.76
C THR A 122 1.72 26.03 7.92
N GLN A 123 2.72 26.83 8.26
CA GLN A 123 2.63 28.29 8.29
C GLN A 123 3.51 28.91 7.19
N LEU A 124 3.70 28.21 6.08
CA LEU A 124 4.49 28.70 4.97
C LEU A 124 3.80 29.85 4.26
N SER A 125 4.58 30.78 3.71
CA SER A 125 4.03 31.85 2.86
C SER A 125 3.49 31.28 1.55
N GLU A 126 2.52 31.96 0.92
CA GLU A 126 1.97 31.53 -0.37
C GLU A 126 3.04 31.42 -1.45
N THR A 127 4.09 32.22 -1.41
CA THR A 127 5.23 32.11 -2.34
C THR A 127 5.95 30.78 -2.15
N MET A 128 6.23 30.39 -0.89
CA MET A 128 6.88 29.08 -0.59
C MET A 128 5.96 27.92 -0.97
N ILE A 129 4.66 28.02 -0.66
CA ILE A 129 3.67 27.01 -1.05
C ILE A 129 3.66 26.83 -2.57
N ARG A 130 3.63 27.93 -3.32
CA ARG A 130 3.67 27.92 -4.78
C ARG A 130 4.89 27.15 -5.30
N ASP A 131 6.08 27.45 -4.77
CA ASP A 131 7.32 26.84 -5.23
C ASP A 131 7.36 25.35 -4.91
N ILE A 132 6.91 24.93 -3.70
CA ILE A 132 6.79 23.53 -3.31
C ILE A 132 5.78 22.81 -4.23
N VAL A 133 4.60 23.38 -4.46
CA VAL A 133 3.56 22.79 -5.32
C VAL A 133 4.09 22.57 -6.74
N LEU A 134 4.75 23.56 -7.33
CA LEU A 134 5.32 23.43 -8.67
C LEU A 134 6.40 22.36 -8.73
N MET A 135 7.24 22.25 -7.70
CA MET A 135 8.25 21.19 -7.59
C MET A 135 7.59 19.79 -7.48
N LYS A 136 6.54 19.64 -6.66
CA LYS A 136 5.83 18.36 -6.53
C LYS A 136 5.08 17.98 -7.81
N LEU A 137 4.49 18.95 -8.51
CA LEU A 137 3.86 18.75 -9.82
C LEU A 137 4.89 18.40 -10.90
N ASP A 138 6.09 18.99 -10.85
CA ASP A 138 7.18 18.63 -11.75
C ASP A 138 7.63 17.19 -11.56
N ALA A 139 7.76 16.74 -10.32
CA ALA A 139 8.14 15.37 -9.96
C ALA A 139 7.18 14.30 -10.53
N VAL A 140 5.90 14.65 -10.73
CA VAL A 140 4.90 13.77 -11.36
C VAL A 140 4.61 14.12 -12.84
N GLY A 141 5.39 15.06 -13.42
CA GLY A 141 5.29 15.46 -14.82
C GLY A 141 4.04 16.29 -15.16
N LEU A 142 3.49 17.05 -14.20
CA LEU A 142 2.25 17.80 -14.36
C LEU A 142 2.36 19.31 -14.06
N ARG A 143 3.59 19.87 -13.98
CA ARG A 143 3.78 21.30 -13.72
C ARG A 143 3.00 22.20 -14.70
N GLY A 144 2.99 21.85 -15.98
CA GLY A 144 2.26 22.59 -17.00
C GLY A 144 0.73 22.52 -16.90
N ALA A 145 0.19 21.61 -16.08
CA ALA A 145 -1.24 21.45 -15.85
C ALA A 145 -1.74 22.14 -14.57
N ALA A 146 -0.88 22.90 -13.88
CA ALA A 146 -1.17 23.44 -12.54
C ALA A 146 -2.47 24.26 -12.46
N SER A 147 -2.82 25.02 -13.50
CA SER A 147 -4.03 25.85 -13.55
C SER A 147 -5.30 25.13 -13.99
N LEU A 148 -5.19 23.88 -14.50
CA LEU A 148 -6.33 23.13 -14.98
C LEU A 148 -7.21 22.66 -13.81
N ARG A 149 -8.51 22.51 -14.07
CA ARG A 149 -9.45 21.86 -13.14
C ARG A 149 -9.35 20.34 -13.25
N ILE A 150 -9.78 19.65 -12.21
CA ILE A 150 -9.76 18.17 -12.22
C ILE A 150 -10.61 17.58 -13.34
N ALA A 151 -11.70 18.26 -13.71
CA ALA A 151 -12.56 17.85 -14.83
C ALA A 151 -11.91 18.00 -16.24
N GLU A 152 -10.81 18.72 -16.35
CA GLU A 152 -10.10 18.99 -17.61
C GLU A 152 -8.92 18.06 -17.85
N ILE A 153 -8.62 17.16 -16.92
CA ILE A 153 -7.48 16.24 -16.99
C ILE A 153 -7.93 14.77 -17.09
N SER A 154 -7.08 13.92 -17.65
CA SER A 154 -7.36 12.48 -17.74
C SER A 154 -7.31 11.80 -16.37
N GLY A 155 -7.91 10.61 -16.25
CA GLY A 155 -7.87 9.81 -15.02
C GLY A 155 -6.45 9.47 -14.56
N GLY A 156 -5.53 9.17 -15.50
CA GLY A 156 -4.11 8.97 -15.19
C GLY A 156 -3.41 10.24 -14.71
N MET A 157 -3.76 11.42 -15.26
CA MET A 157 -3.28 12.69 -14.75
C MET A 157 -3.83 12.95 -13.33
N ALA A 158 -5.12 12.74 -13.10
CA ALA A 158 -5.75 12.92 -11.79
C ALA A 158 -5.06 12.06 -10.72
N ARG A 159 -4.72 10.82 -11.04
CA ARG A 159 -3.97 9.94 -10.11
C ARG A 159 -2.58 10.51 -9.78
N ARG A 160 -1.87 11.06 -10.76
CA ARG A 160 -0.57 11.72 -10.54
C ARG A 160 -0.70 13.02 -9.74
N VAL A 161 -1.77 13.78 -9.91
CA VAL A 161 -2.09 14.92 -9.03
C VAL A 161 -2.33 14.47 -7.59
N ALA A 162 -3.10 13.40 -7.39
CA ALA A 162 -3.32 12.84 -6.07
C ALA A 162 -2.00 12.37 -5.41
N LEU A 163 -1.09 11.81 -6.20
CA LEU A 163 0.25 11.46 -5.73
C LEU A 163 1.06 12.70 -5.34
N ALA A 164 1.07 13.76 -6.17
CA ALA A 164 1.75 15.03 -5.84
C ALA A 164 1.21 15.62 -4.52
N ARG A 165 -0.11 15.58 -4.31
CA ARG A 165 -0.75 15.99 -3.06
C ARG A 165 -0.31 15.12 -1.87
N THR A 166 -0.22 13.81 -2.09
CA THR A 166 0.18 12.85 -1.04
C THR A 166 1.59 13.11 -0.53
N ILE A 167 2.51 13.52 -1.43
CA ILE A 167 3.91 13.81 -1.08
C ILE A 167 4.16 15.29 -0.73
N ALA A 168 3.14 16.13 -0.68
CA ALA A 168 3.31 17.58 -0.47
C ALA A 168 3.97 17.92 0.87
N LEU A 169 3.70 17.14 1.93
CA LEU A 169 4.25 17.33 3.27
C LEU A 169 5.52 16.52 3.55
N ASP A 170 6.18 15.95 2.55
CA ASP A 170 7.36 15.07 2.69
C ASP A 170 7.17 13.98 3.76
N PRO A 171 6.20 13.07 3.60
CA PRO A 171 5.88 12.06 4.58
C PRO A 171 7.02 11.02 4.72
N GLU A 172 7.16 10.41 5.91
CA GLU A 172 8.11 9.32 6.15
C GLU A 172 7.63 7.98 5.57
N ILE A 173 6.31 7.81 5.43
CA ILE A 173 5.69 6.66 4.77
C ILE A 173 4.64 7.13 3.78
N ILE A 174 4.60 6.48 2.61
CA ILE A 174 3.55 6.66 1.62
C ILE A 174 2.83 5.32 1.46
N MET A 175 1.54 5.32 1.71
CA MET A 175 0.67 4.15 1.57
C MET A 175 -0.13 4.27 0.28
N PHE A 176 -0.03 3.27 -0.58
CA PHE A 176 -0.72 3.18 -1.87
C PHE A 176 -1.79 2.09 -1.79
N ASP A 177 -3.06 2.47 -1.91
CA ASP A 177 -4.18 1.52 -1.94
C ASP A 177 -4.61 1.27 -3.38
N GLU A 178 -4.24 0.10 -3.91
CA GLU A 178 -4.52 -0.37 -5.28
C GLU A 178 -4.12 0.68 -6.36
N PRO A 179 -2.84 1.09 -6.43
CA PRO A 179 -2.42 2.19 -7.30
C PRO A 179 -2.48 1.86 -8.79
N PHE A 180 -2.57 0.58 -9.16
CA PHE A 180 -2.53 0.12 -10.55
C PHE A 180 -3.92 -0.13 -11.14
N THR A 181 -4.92 -0.31 -10.31
CA THR A 181 -6.28 -0.70 -10.71
C THR A 181 -6.89 0.27 -11.72
N GLY A 182 -7.37 -0.27 -12.85
CA GLY A 182 -8.07 0.48 -13.89
C GLY A 182 -7.18 1.36 -14.76
N LEU A 183 -5.86 1.18 -14.73
CA LEU A 183 -4.92 1.85 -15.63
C LEU A 183 -4.71 1.03 -16.91
N ASP A 184 -4.49 1.73 -18.02
CA ASP A 184 -3.95 1.11 -19.23
C ASP A 184 -2.47 0.72 -19.00
N PRO A 185 -1.89 -0.19 -19.83
CA PRO A 185 -0.53 -0.69 -19.62
C PRO A 185 0.55 0.39 -19.58
N ILE A 186 0.38 1.50 -20.33
CA ILE A 186 1.34 2.60 -20.35
C ILE A 186 1.27 3.38 -19.04
N ALA A 187 0.06 3.76 -18.63
CA ALA A 187 -0.17 4.49 -17.38
C ALA A 187 0.24 3.65 -16.14
N LEU A 188 0.05 2.35 -16.21
CA LEU A 188 0.47 1.40 -15.18
C LEU A 188 2.00 1.39 -15.03
N GLY A 189 2.76 1.20 -16.10
CA GLY A 189 4.23 1.25 -16.07
C GLY A 189 4.76 2.62 -15.61
N ILE A 190 4.12 3.72 -16.03
CA ILE A 190 4.47 5.07 -15.55
C ILE A 190 4.26 5.16 -14.04
N THR A 191 3.13 4.66 -13.51
CA THR A 191 2.81 4.72 -12.08
C THR A 191 3.77 3.87 -11.25
N ALA A 192 4.09 2.66 -11.68
CA ALA A 192 5.05 1.78 -11.00
C ALA A 192 6.43 2.44 -10.92
N ASN A 193 6.95 2.91 -12.07
CA ASN A 193 8.23 3.63 -12.10
C ASN A 193 8.22 4.90 -11.23
N LEU A 194 7.10 5.62 -11.19
CA LEU A 194 6.99 6.84 -10.39
C LEU A 194 7.04 6.53 -8.88
N ILE A 195 6.38 5.47 -8.42
CA ILE A 195 6.46 5.01 -7.03
C ILE A 195 7.92 4.69 -6.66
N ARG A 196 8.63 3.93 -7.48
CA ARG A 196 10.03 3.58 -7.23
C ARG A 196 10.93 4.81 -7.20
N ARG A 197 10.84 5.68 -8.21
CA ARG A 197 11.63 6.91 -8.30
C ARG A 197 11.37 7.87 -7.14
N LEU A 198 10.13 8.01 -6.70
CA LEU A 198 9.81 8.83 -5.53
C LEU A 198 10.39 8.26 -4.25
N ASN A 199 10.34 6.94 -4.07
CA ASN A 199 10.99 6.27 -2.94
C ASN A 199 12.50 6.53 -2.95
N ASP A 200 13.17 6.32 -4.09
CA ASP A 200 14.62 6.54 -4.24
C ASP A 200 15.02 8.00 -3.98
N ALA A 201 14.20 8.95 -4.46
CA ALA A 201 14.49 10.38 -4.33
C ALA A 201 14.24 10.95 -2.93
N THR A 202 13.23 10.44 -2.24
CA THR A 202 12.80 10.99 -0.93
C THR A 202 13.30 10.17 0.25
N GLY A 203 13.65 8.90 0.05
CA GLY A 203 13.94 7.95 1.13
C GLY A 203 12.71 7.60 1.99
N ALA A 204 11.50 8.02 1.58
CA ALA A 204 10.27 7.65 2.26
C ALA A 204 9.99 6.15 2.09
N THR A 205 9.48 5.51 3.13
CA THR A 205 9.02 4.11 3.02
C THR A 205 7.75 4.07 2.17
N SER A 206 7.71 3.20 1.17
CA SER A 206 6.54 3.02 0.30
C SER A 206 5.85 1.70 0.60
N LEU A 207 4.58 1.73 0.98
CA LEU A 207 3.77 0.56 1.23
C LEU A 207 2.72 0.44 0.12
N VAL A 208 2.87 -0.54 -0.76
CA VAL A 208 2.00 -0.75 -1.92
C VAL A 208 1.07 -1.93 -1.65
N VAL A 209 -0.21 -1.65 -1.56
CA VAL A 209 -1.25 -2.68 -1.47
C VAL A 209 -1.82 -2.91 -2.86
N SER A 210 -1.69 -4.12 -3.39
CA SER A 210 -2.22 -4.48 -4.70
C SER A 210 -2.48 -5.98 -4.84
N HIS A 211 -3.21 -6.35 -5.88
CA HIS A 211 -3.34 -7.72 -6.38
C HIS A 211 -2.53 -7.94 -7.66
N ASP A 212 -1.91 -6.89 -8.22
CA ASP A 212 -1.09 -6.93 -9.43
C ASP A 212 0.33 -7.37 -9.06
N VAL A 213 0.62 -8.66 -9.22
CA VAL A 213 1.88 -9.27 -8.78
C VAL A 213 3.07 -8.76 -9.59
N SER A 214 2.94 -8.71 -10.92
CA SER A 214 4.03 -8.31 -11.83
C SER A 214 4.57 -6.93 -11.48
N GLU A 215 3.67 -5.95 -11.42
CA GLU A 215 4.00 -4.55 -11.16
C GLU A 215 4.56 -4.34 -9.75
N CYS A 216 4.03 -5.08 -8.77
CA CYS A 216 4.57 -5.04 -7.41
C CYS A 216 6.00 -5.59 -7.37
N PHE A 217 6.25 -6.73 -8.02
CA PHE A 217 7.56 -7.37 -8.03
C PHE A 217 8.63 -6.58 -8.78
N ASP A 218 8.23 -5.78 -9.77
CA ASP A 218 9.16 -4.94 -10.52
C ASP A 218 9.70 -3.77 -9.68
N ILE A 219 8.97 -3.34 -8.65
CA ILE A 219 9.33 -2.14 -7.89
C ILE A 219 9.62 -2.39 -6.41
N CYS A 220 9.19 -3.51 -5.83
CA CYS A 220 9.35 -3.72 -4.39
C CYS A 220 10.69 -4.35 -4.02
N ASP A 221 11.17 -3.96 -2.82
CA ASP A 221 12.33 -4.59 -2.19
C ASP A 221 11.93 -5.86 -1.42
N TYR A 222 10.69 -5.91 -0.94
CA TYR A 222 10.15 -7.01 -0.13
C TYR A 222 8.63 -7.09 -0.28
N ALA A 223 8.06 -8.27 -0.14
CA ALA A 223 6.63 -8.46 -0.24
C ALA A 223 6.07 -9.42 0.83
N TYR A 224 4.81 -9.18 1.17
CA TYR A 224 3.98 -10.06 1.98
C TYR A 224 2.77 -10.49 1.18
N ILE A 225 2.40 -11.76 1.27
CA ILE A 225 1.18 -12.30 0.65
C ILE A 225 0.19 -12.64 1.76
N LEU A 226 -1.01 -12.05 1.69
CA LEU A 226 -2.10 -12.26 2.64
C LEU A 226 -3.16 -13.18 2.03
N SER A 227 -3.60 -14.16 2.80
CA SER A 227 -4.74 -15.02 2.48
C SER A 227 -5.47 -15.44 3.74
N GLY A 228 -6.82 -15.47 3.70
CA GLY A 228 -7.64 -15.89 4.83
C GLY A 228 -7.37 -15.11 6.14
N GLY A 229 -6.89 -13.87 6.04
CA GLY A 229 -6.55 -13.03 7.20
C GLY A 229 -5.17 -13.32 7.82
N HIS A 230 -4.34 -14.14 7.17
CA HIS A 230 -2.99 -14.50 7.62
C HIS A 230 -1.93 -14.13 6.58
N VAL A 231 -0.67 -14.02 7.03
CA VAL A 231 0.48 -13.95 6.14
C VAL A 231 0.84 -15.37 5.72
N VAL A 232 0.72 -15.66 4.42
CA VAL A 232 1.00 -16.99 3.86
C VAL A 232 2.33 -17.04 3.11
N GLY A 233 2.86 -15.88 2.69
CA GLY A 233 4.16 -15.76 2.04
C GLY A 233 4.83 -14.45 2.39
N ARG A 234 6.16 -14.45 2.46
CA ARG A 234 6.97 -13.25 2.68
C ARG A 234 8.38 -13.46 2.15
N GLY A 235 8.97 -12.42 1.61
CA GLY A 235 10.33 -12.47 1.06
C GLY A 235 10.56 -11.38 0.03
N THR A 236 11.73 -11.38 -0.57
CA THR A 236 12.02 -10.64 -1.80
C THR A 236 11.22 -11.23 -2.96
N PRO A 237 11.01 -10.49 -4.06
CA PRO A 237 10.37 -11.03 -5.26
C PRO A 237 10.98 -12.34 -5.75
N GLN A 238 12.31 -12.48 -5.63
CA GLN A 238 13.00 -13.69 -6.05
C GLN A 238 12.70 -14.87 -5.11
N GLU A 239 12.82 -14.69 -3.80
CA GLU A 239 12.50 -15.71 -2.81
C GLU A 239 11.07 -16.21 -2.94
N LEU A 240 10.11 -15.28 -3.16
CA LEU A 240 8.69 -15.64 -3.28
C LEU A 240 8.39 -16.45 -4.55
N ARG A 241 9.14 -16.26 -5.65
CA ARG A 241 9.00 -17.10 -6.86
C ARG A 241 9.49 -18.54 -6.66
N GLU A 242 10.35 -18.75 -5.66
CA GLU A 242 10.97 -20.05 -5.35
C GLU A 242 10.28 -20.77 -4.17
N VAL A 243 9.26 -20.14 -3.54
CA VAL A 243 8.53 -20.73 -2.40
C VAL A 243 7.72 -21.94 -2.86
N ASP A 244 7.95 -23.08 -2.18
CA ASP A 244 7.20 -24.32 -2.40
C ASP A 244 5.89 -24.38 -1.57
N ASP A 245 5.08 -23.29 -1.66
CA ASP A 245 3.73 -23.25 -1.10
C ASP A 245 2.72 -23.19 -2.24
N PRO A 246 1.80 -24.15 -2.35
CA PRO A 246 0.86 -24.22 -3.49
C PRO A 246 -0.02 -22.99 -3.65
N PHE A 247 -0.41 -22.29 -2.56
CA PHE A 247 -1.20 -21.08 -2.65
C PHE A 247 -0.37 -19.90 -3.15
N VAL A 248 0.85 -19.74 -2.61
CA VAL A 248 1.78 -18.69 -3.04
C VAL A 248 2.11 -18.85 -4.51
N HIS A 249 2.40 -20.09 -4.93
CA HIS A 249 2.67 -20.42 -6.34
C HIS A 249 1.49 -20.08 -7.24
N GLN A 250 0.29 -20.57 -6.91
CA GLN A 250 -0.93 -20.26 -7.68
C GLN A 250 -1.17 -18.74 -7.78
N PHE A 251 -1.02 -18.02 -6.65
CA PHE A 251 -1.26 -16.59 -6.61
C PHE A 251 -0.25 -15.79 -7.45
N ILE A 252 1.04 -16.15 -7.38
CA ILE A 252 2.11 -15.44 -8.12
C ILE A 252 2.00 -15.69 -9.63
N HIS A 253 1.70 -16.92 -10.03
CA HIS A 253 1.66 -17.32 -11.43
C HIS A 253 0.27 -17.16 -12.08
N GLY A 254 -0.76 -16.84 -11.28
CA GLY A 254 -2.14 -16.69 -11.79
C GLY A 254 -2.73 -17.98 -12.33
N GLU A 255 -2.36 -19.13 -11.76
CA GLU A 255 -2.79 -20.43 -12.23
C GLU A 255 -4.27 -20.68 -11.94
N PRO A 256 -5.04 -21.23 -12.93
CA PRO A 256 -6.46 -21.49 -12.74
C PRO A 256 -6.72 -22.65 -11.76
N ASP A 257 -5.78 -23.61 -11.68
CA ASP A 257 -5.88 -24.78 -10.82
C ASP A 257 -4.94 -24.65 -9.61
N GLY A 258 -5.47 -24.97 -8.41
CA GLY A 258 -4.69 -24.90 -7.17
C GLY A 258 -5.57 -24.89 -5.92
N PRO A 259 -5.03 -24.47 -4.77
CA PRO A 259 -5.79 -24.36 -3.51
C PRO A 259 -7.02 -23.47 -3.59
N VAL A 260 -6.97 -22.39 -4.38
CA VAL A 260 -8.13 -21.57 -4.70
C VAL A 260 -8.89 -22.23 -5.85
N ARG A 261 -10.02 -22.84 -5.53
CA ARG A 261 -10.82 -23.60 -6.49
C ARG A 261 -11.64 -22.67 -7.37
N PHE A 262 -11.73 -22.99 -8.67
CA PHE A 262 -12.63 -22.33 -9.61
C PHE A 262 -14.10 -22.54 -9.24
N HIS A 263 -14.46 -23.79 -8.88
CA HIS A 263 -15.83 -24.14 -8.54
C HIS A 263 -16.16 -23.87 -7.07
N TYR A 264 -17.26 -23.19 -6.83
CA TYR A 264 -17.86 -23.13 -5.52
C TYR A 264 -18.30 -24.57 -5.10
N PRO A 265 -18.07 -24.99 -3.84
CA PRO A 265 -18.44 -26.33 -3.40
C PRO A 265 -19.92 -26.64 -3.67
N ALA A 266 -20.18 -27.68 -4.44
CA ALA A 266 -21.51 -28.17 -4.78
C ALA A 266 -21.49 -29.71 -4.81
N PRO A 267 -22.65 -30.37 -4.67
CA PRO A 267 -22.79 -31.80 -4.99
C PRO A 267 -22.33 -32.09 -6.43
N PRO A 268 -22.01 -33.37 -6.76
CA PRO A 268 -21.72 -33.74 -8.14
C PRO A 268 -22.84 -33.32 -9.08
N TYR A 269 -22.51 -32.71 -10.20
CA TYR A 269 -23.48 -32.15 -11.16
C TYR A 269 -24.55 -33.16 -11.62
N ALA A 270 -24.17 -34.44 -11.69
CA ALA A 270 -25.10 -35.52 -11.98
C ALA A 270 -26.26 -35.67 -10.97
N GLN A 271 -26.04 -35.31 -9.71
CA GLN A 271 -27.08 -35.32 -8.67
C GLN A 271 -28.06 -34.16 -8.85
N ASP A 272 -27.56 -32.98 -9.24
CA ASP A 272 -28.44 -31.81 -9.47
C ASP A 272 -29.31 -32.00 -10.72
N LEU A 273 -28.92 -32.85 -11.65
CA LEU A 273 -29.64 -33.16 -12.87
C LEU A 273 -30.53 -34.41 -12.77
N ASP A 274 -30.64 -35.04 -11.60
CA ASP A 274 -31.35 -36.32 -11.39
C ASP A 274 -30.90 -37.41 -12.39
N LEU A 275 -29.67 -37.34 -12.87
CA LEU A 275 -29.10 -38.35 -13.72
C LEU A 275 -28.74 -39.56 -12.87
N ALA A 276 -29.54 -40.60 -12.94
CA ALA A 276 -29.26 -41.87 -12.25
C ALA A 276 -27.89 -42.41 -12.70
N ALA A 277 -27.08 -42.81 -11.73
CA ALA A 277 -25.80 -43.45 -11.92
C ALA A 277 -25.98 -44.86 -12.54
#